data_e6d3b31babbcd85799177de865a74314
#
_entry.id   e6d3b31babbcd85799177de865a74314
#
_cell.length_a   1.000
_cell.length_b   1.000
_cell.length_c   1.000
_cell.angle_alpha   90.00
_cell.angle_beta   90.00
_cell.angle_gamma   90.00
#
_symmetry.space_group_name_H-M   'P 1'
#
loop_
_entity.id
_entity.type
_entity.pdbx_description
1 polymer ?
#
loop_
_entity_poly.entity_id
_entity_poly.type
_entity_poly.pdbx_seq_one_letter_code
_entity_poly.pdbx_strand_id
1 'polypeptide(L)'
;IDEYVERPDFSIPRVDRELVKKELFDDIMGFGPIQPLIDNDKYSEIMVNGYDHVYVESKGKLVLTDIQFKDNDHLMQIVDRIVSKVGRHVDESSPMCDARLLDGSRVNVIIPPLSLIGPILTIRKFGKTPITADNLVKWGSVSPKMLEFLEAAVKGKLNIIVSGGTGSGKTTLLNVLSSYIPSDERIITIEDSAEVQLH
;
A
#
# COMPACT_ATOMS: atom_id res chain seq x y z
N ILE A 1 0.99 -24.07 14.59
CA ILE A 1 2.33 -23.95 13.96
C ILE A 1 3.39 -24.47 14.91
N ASP A 2 3.42 -24.01 16.17
CA ASP A 2 4.40 -24.45 17.19
C ASP A 2 4.45 -25.96 17.32
N GLU A 3 3.31 -26.61 17.50
CA GLU A 3 3.20 -28.07 17.64
C GLU A 3 3.73 -28.82 16.40
N TYR A 4 3.62 -28.23 15.20
CA TYR A 4 4.11 -28.83 13.95
C TYR A 4 5.62 -28.67 13.80
N VAL A 5 6.18 -27.49 14.09
CA VAL A 5 7.63 -27.19 13.92
C VAL A 5 8.49 -27.87 14.97
N GLU A 6 7.90 -28.23 16.13
CA GLU A 6 8.59 -28.93 17.23
C GLU A 6 8.56 -30.45 17.11
N ARG A 7 7.86 -31.03 16.14
CA ARG A 7 7.85 -32.48 15.92
C ARG A 7 9.25 -33.01 15.58
N PRO A 8 9.64 -34.13 16.20
CA PRO A 8 10.96 -34.73 15.94
C PRO A 8 11.16 -35.20 14.49
N ASP A 9 10.08 -35.37 13.75
CA ASP A 9 10.10 -35.82 12.35
C ASP A 9 10.53 -34.70 11.36
N PHE A 10 10.56 -33.44 11.80
CA PHE A 10 11.05 -32.31 11.01
C PHE A 10 12.49 -32.01 11.40
N SER A 11 13.43 -32.31 10.47
CA SER A 11 14.86 -32.00 10.62
C SER A 11 15.19 -30.51 10.47
N ILE A 12 14.41 -29.63 11.13
CA ILE A 12 14.66 -28.17 11.08
C ILE A 12 15.67 -27.83 12.19
N PRO A 13 16.83 -27.24 11.85
CA PRO A 13 17.78 -26.76 12.86
C PRO A 13 17.11 -25.77 13.82
N ARG A 14 17.47 -25.82 15.09
CA ARG A 14 16.85 -24.96 16.12
C ARG A 14 16.96 -23.46 15.78
N VAL A 15 18.03 -23.06 15.10
CA VAL A 15 18.29 -21.67 14.69
C VAL A 15 17.26 -21.20 13.64
N ASP A 16 16.79 -22.09 12.79
CA ASP A 16 15.89 -21.75 11.67
C ASP A 16 14.40 -21.90 12.04
N ARG A 17 14.10 -22.50 13.19
CA ARG A 17 12.71 -22.76 13.61
C ARG A 17 11.86 -21.49 13.72
N GLU A 18 12.38 -20.44 14.29
CA GLU A 18 11.65 -19.16 14.42
C GLU A 18 11.42 -18.50 13.05
N LEU A 19 12.39 -18.61 12.15
CA LEU A 19 12.23 -18.14 10.78
C LEU A 19 11.15 -18.93 10.06
N VAL A 20 11.20 -20.25 10.11
CA VAL A 20 10.21 -21.14 9.48
C VAL A 20 8.80 -20.93 10.09
N LYS A 21 8.69 -20.72 11.41
CA LYS A 21 7.41 -20.38 12.03
C LYS A 21 6.83 -19.08 11.49
N LYS A 22 7.68 -18.07 11.34
CA LYS A 22 7.27 -16.77 10.80
C LYS A 22 6.85 -16.90 9.33
N GLU A 23 7.64 -17.58 8.51
CA GLU A 23 7.31 -17.81 7.10
C GLU A 23 5.99 -18.56 6.94
N LEU A 24 5.77 -19.61 7.74
CA LEU A 24 4.51 -20.36 7.73
C LEU A 24 3.33 -19.49 8.20
N PHE A 25 3.55 -18.64 9.21
CA PHE A 25 2.51 -17.72 9.66
C PHE A 25 2.17 -16.70 8.57
N ASP A 26 3.18 -16.12 7.93
CA ASP A 26 3.01 -15.16 6.85
C ASP A 26 2.31 -15.81 5.64
N ASP A 27 2.62 -17.07 5.36
CA ASP A 27 2.00 -17.84 4.27
C ASP A 27 0.52 -18.19 4.57
N ILE A 28 0.18 -18.51 5.80
CA ILE A 28 -1.17 -18.95 6.17
C ILE A 28 -2.08 -17.76 6.47
N MET A 29 -1.59 -16.76 7.19
CA MET A 29 -2.40 -15.66 7.73
C MET A 29 -2.11 -14.30 7.10
N GLY A 30 -0.89 -14.13 6.56
CA GLY A 30 -0.38 -12.89 5.99
C GLY A 30 -0.47 -12.83 4.47
N PHE A 31 0.49 -12.12 3.90
CA PHE A 31 0.66 -11.90 2.46
C PHE A 31 1.75 -12.83 1.87
N GLY A 32 2.03 -13.94 2.53
CA GLY A 32 3.04 -14.89 2.10
C GLY A 32 4.45 -14.28 2.02
N PRO A 33 5.24 -14.64 0.99
CA PRO A 33 6.62 -14.20 0.85
C PRO A 33 6.82 -12.67 0.82
N ILE A 34 5.78 -11.90 0.45
CA ILE A 34 5.85 -10.45 0.39
C ILE A 34 5.53 -9.74 1.71
N GLN A 35 5.15 -10.47 2.76
CA GLN A 35 4.85 -9.88 4.07
C GLN A 35 5.98 -9.00 4.61
N PRO A 36 7.26 -9.40 4.56
CA PRO A 36 8.37 -8.56 5.01
C PRO A 36 8.51 -7.25 4.22
N LEU A 37 8.11 -7.23 2.94
CA LEU A 37 8.11 -6.01 2.13
C LEU A 37 6.98 -5.06 2.54
N ILE A 38 5.81 -5.62 2.88
CA ILE A 38 4.65 -4.86 3.35
C ILE A 38 4.96 -4.21 4.70
N ASP A 39 5.62 -4.92 5.59
CA ASP A 39 5.98 -4.43 6.92
C ASP A 39 7.09 -3.37 6.90
N ASN A 40 7.86 -3.30 5.81
CA ASN A 40 8.99 -2.38 5.68
C ASN A 40 8.55 -1.02 5.13
N ASP A 41 8.56 0.01 5.97
CA ASP A 41 8.12 1.37 5.63
C ASP A 41 9.03 2.09 4.59
N LYS A 42 10.17 1.49 4.21
CA LYS A 42 11.04 2.05 3.16
C LYS A 42 10.45 1.89 1.76
N TYR A 43 9.52 0.95 1.59
CA TYR A 43 8.90 0.64 0.32
C TYR A 43 7.52 1.31 0.25
N SER A 44 7.29 2.07 -0.80
CA SER A 44 6.01 2.75 -1.10
C SER A 44 5.07 1.88 -1.91
N GLU A 45 5.64 1.01 -2.76
CA GLU A 45 4.88 0.15 -3.64
C GLU A 45 5.54 -1.21 -3.78
N ILE A 46 4.74 -2.28 -3.86
CA ILE A 46 5.17 -3.65 -4.11
C ILE A 46 4.45 -4.12 -5.38
N MET A 47 5.21 -4.61 -6.35
CA MET A 47 4.70 -5.07 -7.64
C MET A 47 5.16 -6.49 -7.89
N VAL A 48 4.22 -7.39 -8.08
CA VAL A 48 4.43 -8.81 -8.38
C VAL A 48 3.99 -9.06 -9.81
N ASN A 49 4.91 -9.46 -10.68
CA ASN A 49 4.68 -9.75 -12.08
C ASN A 49 4.92 -11.24 -12.33
N GLY A 50 3.89 -12.07 -12.11
CA GLY A 50 4.05 -13.52 -12.02
C GLY A 50 4.76 -13.93 -10.73
N TYR A 51 4.95 -15.24 -10.55
CA TYR A 51 5.44 -15.81 -9.29
C TYR A 51 6.92 -15.48 -8.99
N ASP A 52 7.72 -15.17 -9.98
CA ASP A 52 9.19 -15.07 -9.93
C ASP A 52 9.76 -13.64 -10.00
N HIS A 53 8.91 -12.64 -10.23
CA HIS A 53 9.35 -11.26 -10.36
C HIS A 53 8.62 -10.34 -9.38
N VAL A 54 9.28 -10.04 -8.26
CA VAL A 54 8.77 -9.14 -7.23
C VAL A 54 9.64 -7.88 -7.16
N TYR A 55 9.03 -6.74 -7.48
CA TYR A 55 9.66 -5.43 -7.43
C TYR A 55 9.14 -4.63 -6.26
N VAL A 56 9.95 -3.72 -5.76
CA VAL A 56 9.56 -2.69 -4.79
C VAL A 56 9.94 -1.31 -5.31
N GLU A 57 9.13 -0.32 -4.95
CA GLU A 57 9.52 1.08 -5.12
C GLU A 57 10.12 1.61 -3.82
N SER A 58 11.31 2.19 -3.91
CA SER A 58 11.99 2.87 -2.82
C SER A 58 12.55 4.19 -3.31
N LYS A 59 12.12 5.30 -2.71
CA LYS A 59 12.55 6.68 -3.07
C LYS A 59 12.39 6.98 -4.58
N GLY A 60 11.29 6.56 -5.18
CA GLY A 60 11.00 6.77 -6.60
C GLY A 60 11.77 5.88 -7.57
N LYS A 61 12.46 4.83 -7.08
CA LYS A 61 13.20 3.88 -7.91
C LYS A 61 12.63 2.49 -7.73
N LEU A 62 12.49 1.78 -8.85
CA LEU A 62 12.11 0.37 -8.87
C LEU A 62 13.34 -0.50 -8.65
N VAL A 63 13.20 -1.47 -7.75
CA VAL A 63 14.24 -2.45 -7.41
C VAL A 63 13.65 -3.85 -7.47
N LEU A 64 14.26 -4.74 -8.24
CA LEU A 64 13.93 -6.17 -8.20
C LEU A 64 14.43 -6.74 -6.87
N THR A 65 13.62 -7.56 -6.23
CA THR A 65 13.96 -8.27 -4.99
C THR A 65 14.35 -9.72 -5.29
N ASP A 66 14.93 -10.40 -4.31
CA ASP A 66 15.21 -11.83 -4.38
C ASP A 66 14.00 -12.69 -3.92
N ILE A 67 12.89 -12.06 -3.61
CA ILE A 67 11.66 -12.72 -3.14
C ILE A 67 10.92 -13.30 -4.33
N GLN A 68 10.45 -14.53 -4.18
CA GLN A 68 9.65 -15.25 -5.18
C GLN A 68 8.55 -16.04 -4.48
N PHE A 69 7.46 -16.26 -5.20
CA PHE A 69 6.44 -17.25 -4.82
C PHE A 69 6.88 -18.62 -5.36
N LYS A 70 6.32 -19.68 -4.82
CA LYS A 70 6.62 -21.04 -5.24
C LYS A 70 6.25 -21.28 -6.72
N ASP A 71 5.07 -20.82 -7.10
CA ASP A 71 4.47 -20.94 -8.43
C ASP A 71 3.30 -19.96 -8.54
N ASN A 72 2.64 -19.92 -9.71
CA ASN A 72 1.47 -19.05 -9.93
C ASN A 72 0.26 -19.46 -9.08
N ASP A 73 0.12 -20.74 -8.74
CA ASP A 73 -0.98 -21.20 -7.89
C ASP A 73 -0.81 -20.69 -6.46
N HIS A 74 0.41 -20.71 -5.94
CA HIS A 74 0.72 -20.11 -4.64
C HIS A 74 0.46 -18.59 -4.65
N LEU A 75 0.91 -17.88 -5.69
CA LEU A 75 0.61 -16.45 -5.86
C LEU A 75 -0.90 -16.20 -5.89
N MET A 76 -1.65 -17.03 -6.62
CA MET A 76 -3.10 -16.91 -6.72
C MET A 76 -3.80 -17.10 -5.38
N GLN A 77 -3.36 -18.06 -4.56
CA GLN A 77 -3.88 -18.25 -3.20
C GLN A 77 -3.68 -17.01 -2.31
N ILE A 78 -2.52 -16.36 -2.44
CA ILE A 78 -2.25 -15.12 -1.70
C ILE A 78 -3.12 -13.97 -2.23
N VAL A 79 -3.28 -13.85 -3.56
CA VAL A 79 -4.16 -12.87 -4.20
C VAL A 79 -5.59 -13.04 -3.71
N ASP A 80 -6.15 -14.25 -3.76
CA ASP A 80 -7.51 -14.54 -3.30
C ASP A 80 -7.70 -14.16 -1.83
N ARG A 81 -6.73 -14.45 -1.00
CA ARG A 81 -6.76 -14.07 0.42
C ARG A 81 -6.77 -12.56 0.62
N ILE A 82 -5.99 -11.83 -0.18
CA ILE A 82 -5.93 -10.37 -0.12
C ILE A 82 -7.27 -9.77 -0.48
N VAL A 83 -7.83 -10.14 -1.63
CA VAL A 83 -9.07 -9.53 -2.15
C VAL A 83 -10.29 -9.97 -1.35
N SER A 84 -10.30 -11.21 -0.83
CA SER A 84 -11.39 -11.71 0.02
C SER A 84 -11.53 -10.94 1.33
N LYS A 85 -10.44 -10.44 1.92
CA LYS A 85 -10.47 -9.60 3.13
C LYS A 85 -11.28 -8.31 2.96
N VAL A 86 -11.46 -7.85 1.73
CA VAL A 86 -12.23 -6.65 1.38
C VAL A 86 -13.52 -6.98 0.62
N GLY A 87 -13.97 -8.24 0.65
CA GLY A 87 -15.20 -8.70 0.04
C GLY A 87 -15.17 -8.69 -1.49
N ARG A 88 -13.98 -8.80 -2.08
CA ARG A 88 -13.79 -8.91 -3.53
C ARG A 88 -13.33 -10.32 -3.90
N HIS A 89 -13.40 -10.65 -5.18
CA HIS A 89 -12.83 -11.86 -5.77
C HIS A 89 -12.37 -11.57 -7.19
N VAL A 90 -11.48 -12.41 -7.69
CA VAL A 90 -11.02 -12.40 -9.08
C VAL A 90 -11.12 -13.81 -9.63
N ASP A 91 -11.61 -13.93 -10.85
CA ASP A 91 -11.74 -15.18 -11.60
C ASP A 91 -11.64 -14.91 -13.10
N GLU A 92 -11.70 -15.94 -13.92
CA GLU A 92 -11.62 -15.79 -15.38
C GLU A 92 -12.74 -14.91 -15.98
N SER A 93 -13.89 -14.83 -15.31
CA SER A 93 -15.01 -13.99 -15.74
C SER A 93 -14.86 -12.53 -15.30
N SER A 94 -14.13 -12.29 -14.22
CA SER A 94 -13.80 -10.98 -13.67
C SER A 94 -12.31 -10.93 -13.31
N PRO A 95 -11.42 -10.89 -14.33
CA PRO A 95 -9.98 -11.11 -14.14
C PRO A 95 -9.20 -9.90 -13.65
N MET A 96 -9.89 -8.86 -13.22
CA MET A 96 -9.29 -7.63 -12.67
C MET A 96 -10.05 -7.17 -11.42
N CYS A 97 -9.28 -6.77 -10.41
CA CYS A 97 -9.84 -6.20 -9.18
C CYS A 97 -9.00 -5.00 -8.73
N ASP A 98 -9.70 -3.92 -8.45
CA ASP A 98 -9.16 -2.76 -7.73
C ASP A 98 -9.82 -2.73 -6.36
N ALA A 99 -9.02 -2.72 -5.29
CA ALA A 99 -9.51 -2.78 -3.93
C ALA A 99 -8.67 -1.90 -2.99
N ARG A 100 -9.25 -1.58 -1.83
CA ARG A 100 -8.56 -0.89 -0.75
C ARG A 100 -8.54 -1.79 0.47
N LEU A 101 -7.36 -2.02 1.02
CA LEU A 101 -7.18 -2.78 2.25
C LEU A 101 -7.62 -1.98 3.47
N LEU A 102 -7.79 -2.66 4.61
CA LEU A 102 -8.22 -2.04 5.86
C LEU A 102 -7.22 -1.00 6.40
N ASP A 103 -5.94 -1.14 6.06
CA ASP A 103 -4.89 -0.18 6.39
C ASP A 103 -4.85 1.04 5.44
N GLY A 104 -5.75 1.08 4.46
CA GLY A 104 -5.83 2.13 3.45
C GLY A 104 -4.99 1.89 2.20
N SER A 105 -4.15 0.88 2.17
CA SER A 105 -3.34 0.52 1.00
C SER A 105 -4.21 0.13 -0.19
N ARG A 106 -3.85 0.59 -1.39
CA ARG A 106 -4.54 0.24 -2.63
C ARG A 106 -3.94 -1.03 -3.22
N VAL A 107 -4.80 -1.94 -3.62
CA VAL A 107 -4.43 -3.20 -4.27
C VAL A 107 -5.07 -3.25 -5.65
N ASN A 108 -4.26 -3.52 -6.65
CA ASN A 108 -4.71 -3.85 -7.99
C ASN A 108 -4.24 -5.26 -8.33
N VAL A 109 -5.17 -6.07 -8.86
CA VAL A 109 -4.91 -7.45 -9.28
C VAL A 109 -5.36 -7.62 -10.72
N ILE A 110 -4.54 -8.28 -11.52
CA ILE A 110 -4.90 -8.70 -12.88
C ILE A 110 -4.43 -10.16 -13.03
N ILE A 111 -5.35 -11.03 -13.47
CA ILE A 111 -5.06 -12.44 -13.69
C ILE A 111 -5.28 -12.85 -15.16
N PRO A 112 -4.84 -14.04 -15.59
CA PRO A 112 -5.24 -14.57 -16.89
C PRO A 112 -6.78 -14.62 -17.04
N PRO A 113 -7.34 -14.36 -18.23
CA PRO A 113 -6.67 -14.23 -19.52
C PRO A 113 -6.15 -12.81 -19.85
N LEU A 114 -6.38 -11.79 -19.00
CA LEU A 114 -5.89 -10.44 -19.26
C LEU A 114 -4.37 -10.34 -19.07
N SER A 115 -3.82 -11.01 -18.08
CA SER A 115 -2.38 -11.12 -17.90
C SER A 115 -1.84 -12.35 -18.65
N LEU A 116 -0.75 -12.18 -19.39
CA LEU A 116 -0.10 -13.25 -20.15
C LEU A 116 1.03 -13.94 -19.39
N ILE A 117 1.48 -13.37 -18.27
CA ILE A 117 2.64 -13.86 -17.50
C ILE A 117 2.24 -14.54 -16.18
N GLY A 118 0.96 -14.76 -15.97
CA GLY A 118 0.41 -15.23 -14.69
C GLY A 118 -0.26 -14.08 -13.89
N PRO A 119 -0.60 -14.29 -12.63
CA PRO A 119 -1.19 -13.22 -11.81
C PRO A 119 -0.24 -12.04 -11.65
N ILE A 120 -0.80 -10.83 -11.71
CA ILE A 120 -0.10 -9.57 -11.42
C ILE A 120 -0.78 -8.96 -10.19
N LEU A 121 0.02 -8.55 -9.22
CA LEU A 121 -0.45 -7.92 -8.00
C LEU A 121 0.36 -6.66 -7.74
N THR A 122 -0.32 -5.54 -7.60
CA THR A 122 0.31 -4.27 -7.20
C THR A 122 -0.30 -3.80 -5.89
N ILE A 123 0.54 -3.52 -4.90
CA ILE A 123 0.13 -2.97 -3.60
C ILE A 123 0.82 -1.62 -3.42
N ARG A 124 0.04 -0.55 -3.49
CA ARG A 124 0.50 0.80 -3.16
C ARG A 124 0.19 1.09 -1.70
N LYS A 125 1.24 1.16 -0.89
CA LYS A 125 1.09 1.34 0.55
C LYS A 125 0.56 2.72 0.89
N PHE A 126 -0.33 2.73 1.85
CA PHE A 126 -0.82 3.98 2.43
C PHE A 126 0.20 4.52 3.43
N GLY A 127 0.60 5.78 3.29
CA GLY A 127 1.57 6.41 4.19
C GLY A 127 1.03 6.44 5.64
N LYS A 128 1.71 5.76 6.54
CA LYS A 128 1.32 5.67 7.96
C LYS A 128 1.45 7.00 8.71
N THR A 129 2.35 7.88 8.26
CA THR A 129 2.60 9.16 8.93
C THR A 129 2.09 10.29 8.04
N PRO A 130 1.06 11.03 8.46
CA PRO A 130 0.60 12.19 7.73
C PRO A 130 1.70 13.24 7.60
N ILE A 131 1.83 13.80 6.41
CA ILE A 131 2.72 14.93 6.18
C ILE A 131 2.02 16.19 6.70
N THR A 132 2.72 16.90 7.60
CA THR A 132 2.20 18.12 8.22
C THR A 132 2.66 19.38 7.49
N ALA A 133 2.04 20.52 7.79
CA ALA A 133 2.45 21.83 7.31
C ALA A 133 3.93 22.13 7.63
N ASP A 134 4.38 21.78 8.84
CA ASP A 134 5.78 21.96 9.27
C ASP A 134 6.76 21.15 8.42
N ASN A 135 6.37 19.95 7.98
CA ASN A 135 7.19 19.16 7.07
C ASN A 135 7.37 19.87 5.73
N LEU A 136 6.30 20.48 5.17
CA LEU A 136 6.39 21.21 3.91
C LEU A 136 7.31 22.43 4.01
N VAL A 137 7.26 23.16 5.12
CA VAL A 137 8.20 24.28 5.38
C VAL A 137 9.61 23.77 5.52
N LYS A 138 9.83 22.73 6.32
CA LYS A 138 11.16 22.15 6.56
C LYS A 138 11.82 21.65 5.27
N TRP A 139 11.02 21.14 4.34
CA TRP A 139 11.50 20.69 3.03
C TRP A 139 11.64 21.83 2.01
N GLY A 140 11.24 23.05 2.36
CA GLY A 140 11.27 24.19 1.47
C GLY A 140 10.22 24.17 0.36
N SER A 141 9.20 23.29 0.47
CA SER A 141 8.11 23.19 -0.50
C SER A 141 7.19 24.41 -0.45
N VAL A 142 7.00 24.99 0.73
CA VAL A 142 6.25 26.22 0.97
C VAL A 142 6.94 27.08 2.00
N SER A 143 6.77 28.39 1.91
CA SER A 143 7.24 29.32 2.97
C SER A 143 6.20 29.45 4.10
N PRO A 144 6.61 29.84 5.32
CA PRO A 144 5.66 30.10 6.40
C PRO A 144 4.55 31.11 6.04
N LYS A 145 4.90 32.17 5.30
CA LYS A 145 3.93 33.17 4.82
C LYS A 145 2.91 32.61 3.83
N MET A 146 3.35 31.67 2.97
CA MET A 146 2.44 30.97 2.06
C MET A 146 1.45 30.09 2.84
N LEU A 147 1.90 29.41 3.88
CA LEU A 147 1.01 28.61 4.72
C LEU A 147 0.00 29.47 5.47
N GLU A 148 0.42 30.61 6.06
CA GLU A 148 -0.47 31.55 6.72
C GLU A 148 -1.57 32.05 5.76
N PHE A 149 -1.19 32.41 4.53
CA PHE A 149 -2.15 32.78 3.50
C PHE A 149 -3.11 31.64 3.14
N LEU A 150 -2.60 30.43 2.94
CA LEU A 150 -3.41 29.25 2.59
C LEU A 150 -4.35 28.85 3.73
N GLU A 151 -3.90 28.92 4.97
CA GLU A 151 -4.76 28.70 6.14
C GLU A 151 -5.90 29.72 6.20
N ALA A 152 -5.59 31.00 5.99
CA ALA A 152 -6.62 32.05 5.93
C ALA A 152 -7.59 31.83 4.77
N ALA A 153 -7.10 31.39 3.60
CA ALA A 153 -7.93 31.08 2.44
C ALA A 153 -8.89 29.90 2.72
N VAL A 154 -8.41 28.83 3.36
CA VAL A 154 -9.24 27.68 3.74
C VAL A 154 -10.32 28.09 4.76
N LYS A 155 -9.93 28.79 5.83
CA LYS A 155 -10.87 29.31 6.84
C LYS A 155 -11.86 30.33 6.26
N GLY A 156 -11.42 31.10 5.27
CA GLY A 156 -12.26 32.03 4.50
C GLY A 156 -13.16 31.38 3.45
N LYS A 157 -13.13 30.02 3.33
CA LYS A 157 -13.94 29.22 2.39
C LYS A 157 -13.72 29.61 0.92
N LEU A 158 -12.50 29.99 0.58
CA LEU A 158 -12.15 30.27 -0.82
C LEU A 158 -12.05 28.98 -1.64
N ASN A 159 -12.42 29.06 -2.90
CA ASN A 159 -12.20 27.97 -3.85
C ASN A 159 -10.69 27.83 -4.14
N ILE A 160 -10.13 26.66 -3.90
CA ILE A 160 -8.71 26.37 -4.09
C ILE A 160 -8.56 25.26 -5.10
N ILE A 161 -7.70 25.47 -6.09
CA ILE A 161 -7.32 24.47 -7.08
C ILE A 161 -5.85 24.12 -6.89
N VAL A 162 -5.56 22.83 -6.68
CA VAL A 162 -4.20 22.28 -6.59
C VAL A 162 -3.90 21.55 -7.88
N SER A 163 -2.90 22.02 -8.64
CA SER A 163 -2.52 21.48 -9.94
C SER A 163 -1.04 21.10 -9.97
N GLY A 164 -0.71 20.09 -10.77
CA GLY A 164 0.68 19.62 -10.96
C GLY A 164 0.73 18.23 -11.60
N GLY A 165 1.91 17.77 -11.98
CA GLY A 165 2.14 16.44 -12.54
C GLY A 165 1.98 15.31 -11.50
N THR A 166 2.04 14.07 -11.95
CA THR A 166 2.07 12.89 -11.06
C THR A 166 3.30 12.95 -10.16
N GLY A 167 3.14 12.60 -8.88
CA GLY A 167 4.23 12.62 -7.91
C GLY A 167 4.66 14.03 -7.44
N SER A 168 4.02 15.12 -7.88
CA SER A 168 4.38 16.49 -7.48
C SER A 168 3.92 16.91 -6.08
N GLY A 169 3.19 16.03 -5.37
CA GLY A 169 2.70 16.30 -4.02
C GLY A 169 1.34 16.99 -3.94
N LYS A 170 0.52 16.95 -5.00
CA LYS A 170 -0.84 17.54 -5.01
C LYS A 170 -1.70 17.05 -3.84
N THR A 171 -1.85 15.73 -3.72
CA THR A 171 -2.65 15.11 -2.66
C THR A 171 -2.06 15.40 -1.28
N THR A 172 -0.74 15.45 -1.18
CA THR A 172 -0.04 15.84 0.05
C THR A 172 -0.40 17.27 0.47
N LEU A 173 -0.33 18.22 -0.46
CA LEU A 173 -0.71 19.61 -0.18
C LEU A 173 -2.20 19.70 0.15
N LEU A 174 -3.07 18.99 -0.57
CA LEU A 174 -4.50 18.97 -0.30
C LEU A 174 -4.79 18.43 1.12
N ASN A 175 -4.09 17.36 1.54
CA ASN A 175 -4.21 16.82 2.90
C ASN A 175 -3.78 17.86 3.96
N VAL A 176 -2.68 18.59 3.72
CA VAL A 176 -2.26 19.67 4.63
C VAL A 176 -3.31 20.79 4.68
N LEU A 177 -3.86 21.19 3.52
CA LEU A 177 -4.90 22.21 3.49
C LEU A 177 -6.19 21.76 4.19
N SER A 178 -6.57 20.49 4.04
CA SER A 178 -7.76 19.94 4.72
C SER A 178 -7.65 19.97 6.25
N SER A 179 -6.44 19.92 6.81
CA SER A 179 -6.22 20.03 8.25
C SER A 179 -6.51 21.41 8.82
N TYR A 180 -6.62 22.45 7.97
CA TYR A 180 -7.01 23.79 8.38
C TYR A 180 -8.53 24.02 8.39
N ILE A 181 -9.32 23.07 7.91
CA ILE A 181 -10.78 23.15 7.93
C ILE A 181 -11.24 23.06 9.39
N PRO A 182 -12.08 23.99 9.87
CA PRO A 182 -12.61 23.94 11.23
C PRO A 182 -13.36 22.63 11.49
N SER A 183 -13.26 22.12 12.73
CA SER A 183 -13.84 20.83 13.12
C SER A 183 -15.37 20.79 13.14
N ASP A 184 -16.03 21.95 13.09
CA ASP A 184 -17.48 22.12 13.02
C ASP A 184 -18.01 22.14 11.57
N GLU A 185 -17.12 22.05 10.58
CA GLU A 185 -17.51 22.00 9.16
C GLU A 185 -17.74 20.56 8.68
N ARG A 186 -18.79 20.38 7.88
CA ARG A 186 -19.04 19.11 7.19
C ARG A 186 -18.19 19.03 5.94
N ILE A 187 -17.37 17.97 5.84
CA ILE A 187 -16.52 17.72 4.69
C ILE A 187 -17.09 16.54 3.88
N ILE A 188 -17.05 16.66 2.56
CA ILE A 188 -17.40 15.60 1.62
C ILE A 188 -16.26 15.51 0.62
N THR A 189 -15.66 14.31 0.44
CA THR A 189 -14.68 14.03 -0.59
C THR A 189 -15.32 13.29 -1.76
N ILE A 190 -14.90 13.63 -2.97
CA ILE A 190 -15.28 12.92 -4.21
C ILE A 190 -13.99 12.57 -4.91
N GLU A 191 -13.66 11.29 -4.97
CA GLU A 191 -12.38 10.77 -5.42
C GLU A 191 -12.59 9.48 -6.23
N ASP A 192 -11.75 9.22 -7.22
CA ASP A 192 -11.72 7.93 -7.91
C ASP A 192 -11.25 6.81 -6.98
N SER A 193 -10.27 7.11 -6.14
CA SER A 193 -9.88 6.28 -5.00
C SER A 193 -9.55 7.19 -3.81
N ALA A 194 -9.96 6.79 -2.60
CA ALA A 194 -9.77 7.61 -1.41
C ALA A 194 -8.26 7.74 -1.07
N GLU A 195 -7.69 8.91 -1.33
CA GLU A 195 -6.31 9.30 -1.01
C GLU A 195 -6.26 10.44 0.01
N VAL A 196 -7.34 11.19 0.16
CA VAL A 196 -7.43 12.30 1.10
C VAL A 196 -7.60 11.78 2.51
N GLN A 197 -6.76 12.27 3.42
CA GLN A 197 -6.78 11.95 4.85
C GLN A 197 -7.39 13.12 5.59
N LEU A 198 -8.64 12.98 6.01
CA LEU A 198 -9.30 13.96 6.86
C LEU A 198 -9.02 13.61 8.33
N HIS A 199 -8.57 14.56 9.11
CA HIS A 199 -8.24 14.42 10.53
C HIS A 199 -9.26 15.10 11.42
#